data_04c66666f416a7743636c71691fe0e63
#
_entry.id   04c66666f416a7743636c71691fe0e63
#
_cell.length_a   1.000
_cell.length_b   1.000
_cell.length_c   1.000
_cell.angle_alpha   90.00
_cell.angle_beta   90.00
_cell.angle_gamma   90.00
#
_symmetry.space_group_name_H-M   'P 1'
#
loop_
_entity.id
_entity.type
_entity.pdbx_description
1 polymer ?
#
loop_
_entity_poly.entity_id
_entity_poly.type
_entity_poly.pdbx_seq_one_letter_code
_entity_poly.pdbx_strand_id
1 'polypeptide(L)'
;NSKNLGSGFELPYFFALGYDKDITFSAKIFDTVHPLYLAEYRKAYKDSNLIVDTGYTQGYKSSTLTKKTGDKSHFFSKFVKNFVTKDNSNNNLVVTVQDTSNDKYLKLYKIDTDLVNHETDFLENSINYTRDNEDSFLGLQISSFETLKDTYNDKYEYILPNIVYDRNLISSKKFGNIDLKSNIAVRNYETNKFTKFFTNDFDWKIKSLNFSSGLKGEILGKLRNVNYEAKNTNEYKKDPTSEFFGALGYLASIDLFKNPTKNSEHILKPKMLIRYAPGHMRKHAEDDTRLNS
;
A
#
# COMPACT_ATOMS: atom_id res chain seq x y z
N ASN A 1 16.18 6.91 31.31
CA ASN A 1 15.42 7.81 32.19
C ASN A 1 14.31 8.49 31.38
N SER A 2 13.07 8.29 31.78
CA SER A 2 11.90 8.95 31.22
C SER A 2 11.26 9.84 32.30
N LYS A 3 10.88 11.09 31.95
CA LYS A 3 10.16 11.99 32.89
C LYS A 3 8.87 11.35 33.43
N ASN A 4 8.30 10.40 32.73
CA ASN A 4 7.03 9.77 33.09
C ASN A 4 7.19 8.42 33.81
N LEU A 5 8.23 7.65 33.49
CA LEU A 5 8.42 6.28 33.97
C LEU A 5 9.53 6.16 35.04
N GLY A 6 10.32 7.24 35.23
CA GLY A 6 11.46 7.23 36.12
C GLY A 6 12.67 6.50 35.55
N SER A 7 13.51 5.98 36.44
CA SER A 7 14.64 5.11 36.10
C SER A 7 14.13 3.69 35.86
N GLY A 8 14.80 2.98 34.98
CA GLY A 8 14.43 1.59 34.69
C GLY A 8 15.53 0.86 33.95
N PHE A 9 15.42 -0.44 33.92
CA PHE A 9 16.28 -1.35 33.16
C PHE A 9 15.43 -2.42 32.46
N GLU A 10 16.00 -3.02 31.41
CA GLU A 10 15.40 -4.07 30.64
C GLU A 10 16.24 -5.34 30.74
N LEU A 11 15.57 -6.48 30.89
CA LEU A 11 16.17 -7.81 30.94
C LEU A 11 15.57 -8.67 29.81
N PRO A 12 16.19 -8.72 28.64
CA PRO A 12 15.78 -9.63 27.57
C PRO A 12 16.34 -11.03 27.84
N TYR A 13 15.54 -12.04 27.54
CA TYR A 13 15.94 -13.44 27.58
C TYR A 13 15.45 -14.17 26.32
N PHE A 14 16.40 -14.69 25.56
CA PHE A 14 16.19 -15.39 24.31
C PHE A 14 16.18 -16.91 24.50
N PHE A 15 15.19 -17.58 23.90
CA PHE A 15 15.07 -19.04 23.83
C PHE A 15 15.01 -19.51 22.39
N ALA A 16 15.97 -20.29 21.95
CA ALA A 16 15.89 -21.03 20.71
C ALA A 16 15.02 -22.28 20.92
N LEU A 17 13.80 -22.26 20.38
CA LEU A 17 12.86 -23.39 20.50
C LEU A 17 13.09 -24.46 19.42
N GLY A 18 13.84 -24.14 18.38
CA GLY A 18 14.16 -24.99 17.25
C GLY A 18 15.02 -24.27 16.23
N TYR A 19 15.28 -24.91 15.08
CA TYR A 19 16.02 -24.28 13.98
C TYR A 19 15.21 -23.21 13.24
N ASP A 20 13.90 -23.27 13.36
CA ASP A 20 12.93 -22.48 12.61
C ASP A 20 12.08 -21.56 13.50
N LYS A 21 12.30 -21.56 14.81
CA LYS A 21 11.48 -20.80 15.76
C LYS A 21 12.23 -20.42 17.01
N ASP A 22 11.93 -19.25 17.50
CA ASP A 22 12.45 -18.72 18.76
C ASP A 22 11.40 -17.86 19.49
N ILE A 23 11.67 -17.58 20.74
CA ILE A 23 10.91 -16.66 21.57
C ILE A 23 11.86 -15.81 22.41
N THR A 24 11.59 -14.51 22.48
CA THR A 24 12.29 -13.57 23.34
C THR A 24 11.31 -13.02 24.37
N PHE A 25 11.63 -13.17 25.64
CA PHE A 25 10.90 -12.51 26.73
C PHE A 25 11.74 -11.35 27.25
N SER A 26 11.09 -10.19 27.48
CA SER A 26 11.74 -9.03 28.09
C SER A 26 10.89 -8.50 29.25
N ALA A 27 11.54 -8.14 30.35
CA ALA A 27 10.92 -7.41 31.43
C ALA A 27 11.57 -6.03 31.53
N LYS A 28 10.78 -4.96 31.35
CA LYS A 28 11.20 -3.58 31.64
C LYS A 28 10.68 -3.17 33.00
N ILE A 29 11.61 -2.95 33.92
CA ILE A 29 11.31 -2.64 35.33
C ILE A 29 11.57 -1.16 35.57
N PHE A 30 10.61 -0.45 36.16
CA PHE A 30 10.62 0.99 36.36
C PHE A 30 10.29 1.36 37.83
N ASP A 31 10.74 2.53 38.27
CA ASP A 31 10.48 3.03 39.64
C ASP A 31 9.01 3.35 39.88
N THR A 32 8.36 4.03 38.94
CA THR A 32 7.04 4.68 39.11
C THR A 32 5.86 3.89 38.56
N VAL A 33 6.12 2.87 37.74
CA VAL A 33 5.10 2.04 37.10
C VAL A 33 5.34 0.56 37.43
N HIS A 34 4.30 -0.25 37.20
CA HIS A 34 4.44 -1.70 37.24
C HIS A 34 5.35 -2.18 36.10
N PRO A 35 6.01 -3.33 36.25
CA PRO A 35 6.82 -3.89 35.18
C PRO A 35 6.03 -4.05 33.89
N LEU A 36 6.70 -3.81 32.77
CA LEU A 36 6.21 -4.12 31.44
C LEU A 36 6.84 -5.44 31.01
N TYR A 37 6.01 -6.43 30.73
CA TYR A 37 6.42 -7.73 30.19
C TYR A 37 6.17 -7.73 28.68
N LEU A 38 7.17 -8.15 27.92
CA LEU A 38 7.16 -8.25 26.48
C LEU A 38 7.49 -9.67 26.06
N ALA A 39 6.85 -10.16 25.00
CA ALA A 39 7.17 -11.45 24.40
C ALA A 39 7.09 -11.33 22.87
N GLU A 40 8.19 -11.68 22.21
CA GLU A 40 8.26 -11.80 20.77
C GLU A 40 8.45 -13.26 20.38
N TYR A 41 7.59 -13.79 19.50
CA TYR A 41 7.70 -15.13 18.93
C TYR A 41 7.91 -15.03 17.44
N ARG A 42 8.92 -15.73 16.91
CA ARG A 42 9.23 -15.82 15.50
C ARG A 42 9.22 -17.25 15.03
N LYS A 43 8.65 -17.49 13.85
CA LYS A 43 8.68 -18.79 13.20
C LYS A 43 8.84 -18.66 11.71
N ALA A 44 9.88 -19.30 11.17
CA ALA A 44 10.09 -19.49 9.75
C ALA A 44 9.52 -20.85 9.32
N TYR A 45 8.71 -20.85 8.28
CA TYR A 45 8.27 -22.06 7.57
C TYR A 45 8.98 -22.10 6.21
N LYS A 46 8.81 -23.17 5.46
CA LYS A 46 9.43 -23.30 4.14
C LYS A 46 9.13 -22.11 3.21
N ASP A 47 7.88 -21.68 3.17
CA ASP A 47 7.40 -20.64 2.24
C ASP A 47 6.71 -19.48 2.97
N SER A 48 6.84 -19.39 4.29
CA SER A 48 6.18 -18.35 5.09
C SER A 48 6.90 -18.04 6.38
N ASN A 49 6.66 -16.83 6.90
CA ASN A 49 7.20 -16.35 8.16
C ASN A 49 6.08 -15.79 9.02
N LEU A 50 6.16 -16.03 10.31
CA LEU A 50 5.27 -15.48 11.32
C LEU A 50 6.10 -14.77 12.40
N ILE A 51 5.71 -13.53 12.71
CA ILE A 51 6.20 -12.79 13.87
C ILE A 51 4.97 -12.41 14.68
N VAL A 52 5.04 -12.63 15.99
CA VAL A 52 4.04 -12.22 16.97
C VAL A 52 4.75 -11.49 18.08
N ASP A 53 4.30 -10.29 18.38
CA ASP A 53 4.78 -9.48 19.48
C ASP A 53 3.62 -9.11 20.41
N THR A 54 3.84 -9.20 21.72
CA THR A 54 2.83 -8.87 22.72
C THR A 54 3.46 -8.28 23.96
N GLY A 55 2.73 -7.43 24.63
CA GLY A 55 3.18 -6.85 25.87
C GLY A 55 2.03 -6.55 26.83
N TYR A 56 2.35 -6.54 28.11
CA TYR A 56 1.40 -6.31 29.19
C TYR A 56 2.03 -5.58 30.38
N THR A 57 1.29 -4.61 30.94
CA THR A 57 1.62 -3.93 32.20
C THR A 57 0.35 -3.46 32.91
N GLN A 58 0.38 -3.37 34.23
CA GLN A 58 -0.70 -2.75 35.03
C GLN A 58 -0.62 -1.22 35.09
N GLY A 59 0.31 -0.62 34.35
CA GLY A 59 0.46 0.83 34.28
C GLY A 59 1.08 1.47 35.52
N TYR A 60 0.56 2.63 35.94
CA TYR A 60 1.10 3.35 37.13
C TYR A 60 0.73 2.65 38.42
N LYS A 61 1.65 2.67 39.38
CA LYS A 61 1.44 2.11 40.74
C LYS A 61 0.41 2.89 41.52
N SER A 62 0.21 4.19 41.23
CA SER A 62 -0.79 5.07 41.85
C SER A 62 -1.43 5.98 40.85
N SER A 63 -2.73 6.26 40.99
CA SER A 63 -3.47 7.19 40.15
C SER A 63 -3.33 8.63 40.60
N THR A 64 -3.16 9.53 39.61
CA THR A 64 -3.20 10.99 39.77
C THR A 64 -4.17 11.57 38.74
N LEU A 65 -4.34 12.90 38.69
CA LEU A 65 -5.17 13.58 37.69
C LEU A 65 -4.76 13.22 36.25
N THR A 66 -3.44 13.06 35.99
CA THR A 66 -2.89 12.82 34.65
C THR A 66 -2.37 11.41 34.44
N LYS A 67 -2.14 10.65 35.51
CA LYS A 67 -1.59 9.30 35.47
C LYS A 67 -2.62 8.33 36.02
N LYS A 68 -3.06 7.38 35.21
CA LYS A 68 -4.07 6.40 35.62
C LYS A 68 -3.47 5.01 35.75
N THR A 69 -3.81 4.32 36.84
CA THR A 69 -3.60 2.85 36.95
C THR A 69 -4.48 2.15 35.92
N GLY A 70 -4.19 0.91 35.63
CA GLY A 70 -4.99 0.04 34.75
C GLY A 70 -4.16 -0.68 33.72
N ASP A 71 -4.69 -1.80 33.28
CA ASP A 71 -4.04 -2.70 32.36
C ASP A 71 -3.79 -2.04 31.00
N LYS A 72 -2.61 -2.27 30.49
CA LYS A 72 -2.19 -1.85 29.16
C LYS A 72 -1.50 -3.00 28.47
N SER A 73 -1.88 -3.22 27.22
CA SER A 73 -1.38 -4.33 26.43
C SER A 73 -1.29 -3.95 24.96
N HIS A 74 -0.54 -4.73 24.22
CA HIS A 74 -0.58 -4.75 22.78
C HIS A 74 -0.51 -6.19 22.25
N PHE A 75 -0.98 -6.36 21.03
CA PHE A 75 -0.80 -7.56 20.25
C PHE A 75 -0.50 -7.15 18.81
N PHE A 76 0.68 -7.52 18.33
CA PHE A 76 1.09 -7.31 16.95
C PHE A 76 1.44 -8.65 16.31
N SER A 77 1.04 -8.85 15.08
CA SER A 77 1.37 -10.05 14.33
C SER A 77 1.52 -9.74 12.86
N LYS A 78 2.50 -10.36 12.22
CA LYS A 78 2.68 -10.33 10.77
C LYS A 78 2.97 -11.72 10.26
N PHE A 79 2.13 -12.17 9.34
CA PHE A 79 2.30 -13.41 8.60
C PHE A 79 2.55 -13.09 7.14
N VAL A 80 3.63 -13.64 6.58
CA VAL A 80 3.98 -13.48 5.16
C VAL A 80 4.12 -14.89 4.56
N LYS A 81 3.44 -15.14 3.45
CA LYS A 81 3.55 -16.38 2.70
C LYS A 81 3.78 -16.09 1.22
N ASN A 82 4.85 -16.71 0.67
CA ASN A 82 5.19 -16.69 -0.75
C ASN A 82 5.06 -18.09 -1.32
N PHE A 83 4.32 -18.25 -2.41
CA PHE A 83 4.15 -19.57 -3.03
C PHE A 83 3.92 -19.45 -4.53
N VAL A 84 4.32 -20.49 -5.24
CA VAL A 84 4.11 -20.61 -6.69
C VAL A 84 3.00 -21.64 -6.91
N THR A 85 2.02 -21.29 -7.73
CA THR A 85 0.93 -22.18 -8.12
C THR A 85 1.31 -23.00 -9.35
N LYS A 86 0.51 -24.03 -9.69
CA LYS A 86 0.78 -24.96 -10.79
C LYS A 86 0.90 -24.28 -12.17
N ASP A 87 0.32 -23.12 -12.32
CA ASP A 87 0.37 -22.26 -13.51
C ASP A 87 1.53 -21.26 -13.51
N ASN A 88 2.56 -21.52 -12.69
CA ASN A 88 3.73 -20.66 -12.51
C ASN A 88 3.43 -19.23 -12.04
N SER A 89 2.25 -18.97 -11.47
CA SER A 89 1.99 -17.67 -10.87
C SER A 89 2.69 -17.53 -9.52
N ASN A 90 3.37 -16.40 -9.32
CA ASN A 90 3.93 -16.01 -8.04
C ASN A 90 2.83 -15.39 -7.17
N ASN A 91 2.69 -15.89 -5.95
CA ASN A 91 1.68 -15.41 -5.01
C ASN A 91 2.35 -14.94 -3.73
N ASN A 92 1.88 -13.81 -3.23
CA ASN A 92 2.29 -13.27 -1.93
C ASN A 92 1.04 -12.97 -1.11
N LEU A 93 0.98 -13.48 0.12
CA LEU A 93 -0.04 -13.18 1.11
C LEU A 93 0.62 -12.56 2.33
N VAL A 94 0.18 -11.37 2.69
CA VAL A 94 0.61 -10.67 3.91
C VAL A 94 -0.62 -10.40 4.76
N VAL A 95 -0.58 -10.85 6.01
CA VAL A 95 -1.60 -10.55 7.03
C VAL A 95 -0.91 -9.80 8.17
N THR A 96 -1.43 -8.62 8.48
CA THR A 96 -0.94 -7.76 9.56
C THR A 96 -2.07 -7.53 10.56
N VAL A 97 -1.80 -7.72 11.83
CA VAL A 97 -2.72 -7.43 12.93
C VAL A 97 -1.98 -6.57 13.95
N GLN A 98 -2.57 -5.43 14.28
CA GLN A 98 -2.01 -4.50 15.26
C GLN A 98 -3.12 -3.97 16.15
N ASP A 99 -2.97 -4.16 17.44
CA ASP A 99 -3.93 -3.70 18.45
C ASP A 99 -3.21 -3.21 19.70
N THR A 100 -3.71 -2.13 20.28
CA THR A 100 -3.27 -1.61 21.58
C THR A 100 -4.45 -1.24 22.45
N SER A 101 -4.36 -1.53 23.71
CA SER A 101 -5.40 -1.16 24.69
C SER A 101 -5.48 0.35 24.97
N ASN A 102 -4.49 1.14 24.52
CA ASN A 102 -4.41 2.58 24.80
C ASN A 102 -3.51 3.32 23.79
N ASP A 103 -4.01 4.42 23.24
CA ASP A 103 -3.37 5.21 22.18
C ASP A 103 -1.98 5.77 22.55
N LYS A 104 -1.73 6.02 23.84
CA LYS A 104 -0.46 6.56 24.33
C LYS A 104 0.53 5.49 24.80
N TYR A 105 0.12 4.22 24.79
CA TYR A 105 0.87 3.12 25.38
C TYR A 105 2.25 2.96 24.74
N LEU A 106 2.31 2.90 23.40
CA LEU A 106 3.55 2.73 22.65
C LEU A 106 4.54 3.88 22.93
N LYS A 107 4.06 5.12 22.83
CA LYS A 107 4.87 6.34 23.08
C LYS A 107 5.34 6.45 24.53
N LEU A 108 4.47 6.08 25.48
CA LEU A 108 4.78 6.17 26.92
C LEU A 108 5.90 5.21 27.30
N TYR A 109 5.81 3.95 26.86
CA TYR A 109 6.77 2.89 27.24
C TYR A 109 7.92 2.75 26.22
N LYS A 110 7.92 3.56 25.14
CA LYS A 110 8.89 3.50 24.04
C LYS A 110 9.04 2.06 23.54
N ILE A 111 7.92 1.50 23.08
CA ILE A 111 7.87 0.13 22.58
C ILE A 111 8.22 0.17 21.10
N ASP A 112 9.39 -0.35 20.78
CA ASP A 112 9.87 -0.58 19.44
C ASP A 112 10.00 -2.08 19.22
N THR A 113 9.40 -2.57 18.16
CA THR A 113 9.42 -3.96 17.73
C THR A 113 9.77 -4.04 16.25
N ASP A 114 10.02 -5.24 15.75
CA ASP A 114 10.18 -5.45 14.30
C ASP A 114 8.91 -5.11 13.50
N LEU A 115 7.76 -4.97 14.17
CA LEU A 115 6.46 -4.74 13.54
C LEU A 115 5.96 -3.31 13.67
N VAL A 116 6.25 -2.62 14.76
CA VAL A 116 5.72 -1.29 15.09
C VAL A 116 6.77 -0.44 15.80
N ASN A 117 6.89 0.82 15.37
CA ASN A 117 7.70 1.83 16.05
C ASN A 117 6.83 2.64 17.02
N HIS A 118 7.38 3.02 18.19
CA HIS A 118 6.66 3.79 19.21
C HIS A 118 6.21 5.19 18.75
N GLU A 119 6.81 5.73 17.68
CA GLU A 119 6.44 7.02 17.10
C GLU A 119 5.27 6.94 16.12
N THR A 120 4.78 5.73 15.80
CA THR A 120 3.67 5.58 14.85
C THR A 120 2.43 6.34 15.30
N ASP A 121 1.74 6.94 14.34
CA ASP A 121 0.50 7.68 14.56
C ASP A 121 -0.75 6.85 14.23
N PHE A 122 -0.58 5.64 13.69
CA PHE A 122 -1.66 4.73 13.35
C PHE A 122 -1.25 3.26 13.46
N LEU A 123 -2.23 2.40 13.68
CA LEU A 123 -2.12 0.95 13.61
C LEU A 123 -2.79 0.45 12.35
N GLU A 124 -2.23 -0.58 11.74
CA GLU A 124 -2.75 -1.20 10.52
C GLU A 124 -3.19 -2.64 10.79
N ASN A 125 -4.44 -2.94 10.45
CA ASN A 125 -4.93 -4.32 10.33
C ASN A 125 -5.23 -4.59 8.86
N SER A 126 -4.51 -5.52 8.23
CA SER A 126 -4.63 -5.71 6.79
C SER A 126 -4.46 -7.15 6.34
N ILE A 127 -5.12 -7.46 5.21
CA ILE A 127 -4.88 -8.63 4.39
C ILE A 127 -4.53 -8.12 3.00
N ASN A 128 -3.31 -8.41 2.57
CA ASN A 128 -2.81 -8.07 1.25
C ASN A 128 -2.49 -9.37 0.51
N TYR A 129 -3.08 -9.55 -0.67
CA TYR A 129 -2.80 -10.68 -1.54
C TYR A 129 -2.43 -10.19 -2.91
N THR A 130 -1.34 -10.70 -3.46
CA THR A 130 -0.96 -10.45 -4.85
C THR A 130 -0.71 -11.76 -5.57
N ARG A 131 -1.11 -11.80 -6.82
CA ARG A 131 -0.79 -12.86 -7.78
C ARG A 131 -0.26 -12.25 -9.04
N ASP A 132 0.90 -12.72 -9.45
CA ASP A 132 1.62 -12.24 -10.62
C ASP A 132 1.99 -13.41 -11.53
N ASN A 133 1.66 -13.32 -12.81
CA ASN A 133 2.09 -14.24 -13.84
C ASN A 133 2.48 -13.46 -15.11
N GLU A 134 2.89 -14.18 -16.17
CA GLU A 134 3.40 -13.55 -17.40
C GLU A 134 2.45 -12.53 -18.04
N ASP A 135 1.12 -12.78 -17.97
CA ASP A 135 0.11 -11.99 -18.67
C ASP A 135 -0.79 -11.17 -17.76
N SER A 136 -0.76 -11.39 -16.45
CA SER A 136 -1.69 -10.74 -15.54
C SER A 136 -1.16 -10.53 -14.13
N PHE A 137 -1.63 -9.48 -13.51
CA PHE A 137 -1.43 -9.16 -12.11
C PHE A 137 -2.78 -8.99 -11.41
N LEU A 138 -2.93 -9.58 -10.23
CA LEU A 138 -4.07 -9.37 -9.34
C LEU A 138 -3.54 -8.92 -7.98
N GLY A 139 -3.99 -7.76 -7.51
CA GLY A 139 -3.77 -7.27 -6.16
C GLY A 139 -5.10 -7.14 -5.42
N LEU A 140 -5.17 -7.62 -4.20
CA LEU A 140 -6.30 -7.47 -3.28
C LEU A 140 -5.78 -6.92 -1.96
N GLN A 141 -6.38 -5.83 -1.50
CA GLN A 141 -6.14 -5.25 -0.18
C GLN A 141 -7.45 -5.06 0.57
N ILE A 142 -7.46 -5.50 1.81
CA ILE A 142 -8.51 -5.20 2.80
C ILE A 142 -7.78 -4.67 4.01
N SER A 143 -8.11 -3.45 4.46
CA SER A 143 -7.39 -2.82 5.56
C SER A 143 -8.31 -2.00 6.44
N SER A 144 -8.01 -1.96 7.73
CA SER A 144 -8.49 -0.94 8.65
C SER A 144 -7.29 -0.27 9.33
N PHE A 145 -7.39 1.04 9.46
CA PHE A 145 -6.39 1.86 10.14
C PHE A 145 -7.02 2.49 11.37
N GLU A 146 -6.34 2.36 12.51
CA GLU A 146 -6.73 3.02 13.75
C GLU A 146 -5.74 4.14 14.06
N THR A 147 -6.22 5.38 14.21
CA THR A 147 -5.35 6.48 14.59
C THR A 147 -5.08 6.48 16.09
N LEU A 148 -3.82 6.72 16.46
CA LEU A 148 -3.36 6.91 17.84
C LEU A 148 -3.26 8.39 18.25
N LYS A 149 -3.82 9.31 17.43
CA LYS A 149 -3.80 10.76 17.68
C LYS A 149 -5.02 11.19 18.49
N ASP A 150 -4.81 11.82 19.63
CA ASP A 150 -5.87 12.34 20.51
C ASP A 150 -6.80 13.40 19.86
N THR A 151 -6.33 14.05 18.80
CA THR A 151 -7.03 15.19 18.17
C THR A 151 -7.85 14.81 16.96
N TYR A 152 -7.89 13.54 16.60
CA TYR A 152 -8.59 13.08 15.41
C TYR A 152 -9.98 12.56 15.79
N ASN A 153 -11.02 13.13 15.17
CA ASN A 153 -12.41 12.79 15.50
C ASN A 153 -12.86 11.44 14.92
N ASP A 154 -12.16 10.94 13.90
CA ASP A 154 -12.47 9.66 13.27
C ASP A 154 -11.36 8.65 13.55
N LYS A 155 -11.64 7.76 14.49
CA LYS A 155 -10.64 6.82 14.99
C LYS A 155 -10.25 5.76 13.96
N TYR A 156 -11.17 5.39 13.07
CA TYR A 156 -10.99 4.28 12.14
C TYR A 156 -11.21 4.69 10.69
N GLU A 157 -10.30 4.26 9.83
CA GLU A 157 -10.43 4.33 8.38
C GLU A 157 -10.41 2.92 7.78
N TYR A 158 -11.17 2.71 6.71
CA TYR A 158 -11.33 1.39 6.08
C TYR A 158 -11.08 1.44 4.58
N ILE A 159 -10.38 0.43 4.09
CA ILE A 159 -10.27 0.07 2.67
C ILE A 159 -10.91 -1.32 2.50
N LEU A 160 -12.10 -1.41 1.88
CA LEU A 160 -12.93 -2.63 1.89
C LEU A 160 -13.68 -2.84 0.56
N PRO A 161 -13.11 -3.45 -0.46
CA PRO A 161 -11.70 -3.73 -0.73
C PRO A 161 -11.03 -2.66 -1.61
N ASN A 162 -9.71 -2.82 -1.83
CA ASN A 162 -9.01 -2.29 -2.99
C ASN A 162 -8.55 -3.47 -3.85
N ILE A 163 -9.04 -3.57 -5.09
CA ILE A 163 -8.69 -4.64 -6.04
C ILE A 163 -8.08 -4.01 -7.26
N VAL A 164 -6.89 -4.43 -7.63
CA VAL A 164 -6.22 -4.06 -8.87
C VAL A 164 -6.07 -5.31 -9.73
N TYR A 165 -6.52 -5.25 -10.98
CA TYR A 165 -6.37 -6.31 -11.94
C TYR A 165 -5.82 -5.75 -13.24
N ASP A 166 -4.62 -6.17 -13.60
CA ASP A 166 -3.94 -5.82 -14.83
C ASP A 166 -3.80 -7.07 -15.70
N ARG A 167 -4.12 -6.98 -16.99
CA ARG A 167 -3.96 -8.09 -17.92
C ARG A 167 -3.60 -7.61 -19.30
N ASN A 168 -2.63 -8.27 -19.94
CA ASN A 168 -2.43 -8.19 -21.37
C ASN A 168 -3.51 -9.04 -22.08
N LEU A 169 -4.43 -8.39 -22.79
CA LEU A 169 -5.54 -9.07 -23.49
C LEU A 169 -5.11 -9.60 -24.84
N ILE A 170 -4.30 -8.83 -25.56
CA ILE A 170 -3.86 -9.13 -26.92
C ILE A 170 -2.42 -8.67 -27.08
N SER A 171 -1.57 -9.56 -27.56
CA SER A 171 -0.23 -9.24 -28.02
C SER A 171 -0.05 -9.77 -29.45
N SER A 172 -0.05 -8.87 -30.44
CA SER A 172 -0.03 -9.20 -31.84
C SER A 172 0.87 -8.26 -32.63
N LYS A 173 1.63 -8.81 -33.58
CA LYS A 173 2.43 -8.00 -34.51
C LYS A 173 1.58 -7.09 -35.38
N LYS A 174 0.36 -7.51 -35.72
CA LYS A 174 -0.55 -6.78 -36.62
C LYS A 174 -1.39 -5.75 -35.87
N PHE A 175 -1.97 -6.13 -34.73
CA PHE A 175 -2.91 -5.29 -33.97
C PHE A 175 -2.26 -4.58 -32.77
N GLY A 176 -1.00 -4.86 -32.50
CA GLY A 176 -0.28 -4.32 -31.35
C GLY A 176 -0.66 -5.00 -30.04
N ASN A 177 -0.44 -4.32 -28.93
CA ASN A 177 -0.78 -4.76 -27.59
C ASN A 177 -2.02 -4.04 -27.11
N ILE A 178 -2.92 -4.78 -26.46
CA ILE A 178 -4.07 -4.25 -25.73
C ILE A 178 -3.94 -4.72 -24.29
N ASP A 179 -3.81 -3.77 -23.39
CA ASP A 179 -3.71 -3.98 -21.96
C ASP A 179 -4.98 -3.47 -21.27
N LEU A 180 -5.52 -4.25 -20.34
CA LEU A 180 -6.62 -3.89 -19.46
C LEU A 180 -6.10 -3.66 -18.06
N LYS A 181 -6.47 -2.53 -17.47
CA LYS A 181 -6.29 -2.26 -16.02
C LYS A 181 -7.64 -1.98 -15.41
N SER A 182 -8.04 -2.80 -14.46
CA SER A 182 -9.27 -2.62 -13.69
C SER A 182 -8.94 -2.34 -12.23
N ASN A 183 -9.60 -1.37 -11.63
CA ASN A 183 -9.45 -1.04 -10.22
C ASN A 183 -10.83 -0.90 -9.57
N ILE A 184 -11.02 -1.59 -8.43
CA ILE A 184 -12.14 -1.42 -7.53
C ILE A 184 -11.57 -0.87 -6.22
N ALA A 185 -12.02 0.29 -5.78
CA ALA A 185 -11.61 0.88 -4.51
C ALA A 185 -12.82 1.32 -3.71
N VAL A 186 -13.01 0.75 -2.54
CA VAL A 186 -14.07 1.14 -1.59
C VAL A 186 -13.40 1.62 -0.31
N ARG A 187 -13.68 2.86 0.07
CA ARG A 187 -13.06 3.51 1.24
C ARG A 187 -14.10 4.17 2.12
N ASN A 188 -13.90 4.06 3.42
CA ASN A 188 -14.60 4.84 4.43
C ASN A 188 -13.53 5.55 5.27
N TYR A 189 -13.59 6.88 5.33
CA TYR A 189 -12.57 7.72 5.93
C TYR A 189 -13.14 9.04 6.41
N GLU A 190 -12.40 9.80 7.18
CA GLU A 190 -12.74 11.14 7.67
C GLU A 190 -14.23 11.31 7.99
N THR A 191 -14.65 11.01 9.20
CA THR A 191 -16.02 11.22 9.71
C THR A 191 -17.13 10.83 8.73
N ASN A 192 -17.19 9.54 8.38
CA ASN A 192 -18.21 8.93 7.51
C ASN A 192 -18.18 9.34 6.04
N LYS A 193 -17.07 9.84 5.52
CA LYS A 193 -16.90 9.96 4.07
C LYS A 193 -16.79 8.55 3.47
N PHE A 194 -17.58 8.30 2.46
CA PHE A 194 -17.60 7.02 1.75
C PHE A 194 -17.37 7.25 0.27
N THR A 195 -16.46 6.47 -0.31
CA THR A 195 -16.21 6.47 -1.75
C THR A 195 -16.11 5.06 -2.27
N LYS A 196 -16.72 4.82 -3.43
CA LYS A 196 -16.64 3.57 -4.18
C LYS A 196 -16.32 3.89 -5.62
N PHE A 197 -15.22 3.35 -6.10
CA PHE A 197 -14.77 3.52 -7.48
C PHE A 197 -14.63 2.17 -8.16
N PHE A 198 -15.03 2.12 -9.44
CA PHE A 198 -14.71 1.05 -10.36
C PHE A 198 -14.22 1.69 -11.65
N THR A 199 -12.94 1.50 -11.96
CA THR A 199 -12.30 2.05 -13.15
C THR A 199 -11.79 0.94 -14.04
N ASN A 200 -11.93 1.13 -15.36
CA ASN A 200 -11.36 0.25 -16.37
C ASN A 200 -10.61 1.11 -17.38
N ASP A 201 -9.32 0.83 -17.53
CA ASP A 201 -8.46 1.42 -18.54
C ASP A 201 -8.11 0.37 -19.59
N PHE A 202 -8.33 0.70 -20.84
CA PHE A 202 -7.86 -0.06 -22.01
C PHE A 202 -6.79 0.78 -22.69
N ASP A 203 -5.56 0.29 -22.66
CA ASP A 203 -4.43 0.90 -23.33
C ASP A 203 -4.09 0.07 -24.58
N TRP A 204 -4.21 0.69 -25.75
CA TRP A 204 -3.86 0.07 -27.02
C TRP A 204 -2.63 0.72 -27.61
N LYS A 205 -1.66 -0.09 -28.03
CA LYS A 205 -0.41 0.37 -28.59
C LYS A 205 0.03 -0.49 -29.77
N ILE A 206 0.11 0.12 -30.97
CA ILE A 206 0.79 -0.46 -32.13
C ILE A 206 2.19 0.16 -32.19
N LYS A 207 3.21 -0.67 -31.98
CA LYS A 207 4.61 -0.28 -32.14
C LYS A 207 5.08 -0.54 -33.57
N SER A 208 6.00 0.32 -34.06
CA SER A 208 6.84 0.03 -35.22
C SER A 208 6.16 0.06 -36.60
N LEU A 209 5.46 1.15 -36.88
CA LEU A 209 5.28 1.54 -38.27
C LEU A 209 6.63 2.11 -38.75
N ASN A 210 7.45 1.30 -39.40
CA ASN A 210 8.76 1.72 -39.90
C ASN A 210 8.60 2.17 -41.35
N PHE A 211 9.01 3.40 -41.63
CA PHE A 211 9.01 3.97 -42.99
C PHE A 211 10.42 3.93 -43.58
N SER A 212 10.52 3.84 -44.89
CA SER A 212 11.78 3.80 -45.65
C SER A 212 12.69 5.01 -45.39
N SER A 213 12.10 6.14 -44.96
CA SER A 213 12.81 7.36 -44.57
C SER A 213 13.53 7.29 -43.21
N GLY A 214 13.44 6.17 -42.48
CA GLY A 214 13.94 6.04 -41.12
C GLY A 214 12.97 6.58 -40.06
N LEU A 215 11.84 7.14 -40.47
CA LEU A 215 10.78 7.56 -39.57
C LEU A 215 10.10 6.32 -38.93
N LYS A 216 9.88 6.39 -37.62
CA LYS A 216 9.15 5.37 -36.86
C LYS A 216 7.85 5.96 -36.36
N GLY A 217 6.76 5.22 -36.51
CA GLY A 217 5.44 5.60 -36.03
C GLY A 217 4.91 4.63 -34.98
N GLU A 218 4.16 5.14 -33.99
CA GLU A 218 3.41 4.36 -33.02
C GLU A 218 1.98 4.91 -32.96
N ILE A 219 0.98 4.02 -32.97
CA ILE A 219 -0.41 4.40 -32.72
C ILE A 219 -0.71 4.07 -31.27
N LEU A 220 -1.29 5.02 -30.56
CA LEU A 220 -1.65 4.94 -29.17
C LEU A 220 -3.14 5.20 -29.01
N GLY A 221 -3.85 4.27 -28.42
CA GLY A 221 -5.26 4.40 -28.05
C GLY A 221 -5.43 4.25 -26.55
N LYS A 222 -6.28 5.06 -25.96
CA LYS A 222 -6.67 4.90 -24.56
C LYS A 222 -8.17 5.06 -24.42
N LEU A 223 -8.80 4.13 -23.70
CA LEU A 223 -10.20 4.23 -23.29
C LEU A 223 -10.24 4.03 -21.78
N ARG A 224 -10.85 4.97 -21.07
CA ARG A 224 -11.08 4.90 -19.63
C ARG A 224 -12.57 4.96 -19.34
N ASN A 225 -13.08 4.01 -18.59
CA ASN A 225 -14.38 4.05 -17.96
C ASN A 225 -14.22 4.23 -16.45
N VAL A 226 -14.92 5.19 -15.88
CA VAL A 226 -14.93 5.47 -14.43
C VAL A 226 -16.36 5.43 -13.94
N ASN A 227 -16.65 4.54 -13.00
CA ASN A 227 -17.92 4.47 -12.31
C ASN A 227 -17.65 4.75 -10.83
N TYR A 228 -18.41 5.68 -10.25
CA TYR A 228 -18.23 6.01 -8.86
C TYR A 228 -19.53 6.36 -8.12
N GLU A 229 -19.50 6.16 -6.83
CA GLU A 229 -20.49 6.60 -5.85
C GLU A 229 -19.74 7.21 -4.66
N ALA A 230 -20.16 8.40 -4.23
CA ALA A 230 -19.55 9.08 -3.08
C ALA A 230 -20.65 9.64 -2.17
N LYS A 231 -20.44 9.52 -0.86
CA LYS A 231 -21.36 10.02 0.18
C LYS A 231 -20.59 10.86 1.19
N ASN A 232 -21.25 11.88 1.74
CA ASN A 232 -20.71 12.77 2.77
C ASN A 232 -19.43 13.52 2.34
N THR A 233 -19.27 13.76 1.03
CA THR A 233 -18.17 14.54 0.47
C THR A 233 -18.70 15.50 -0.59
N ASN A 234 -18.05 16.66 -0.71
CA ASN A 234 -18.35 17.66 -1.74
C ASN A 234 -17.39 17.56 -2.95
N GLU A 235 -16.43 16.66 -2.89
CA GLU A 235 -15.40 16.48 -3.91
C GLU A 235 -15.94 15.79 -5.17
N TYR A 236 -17.03 15.03 -5.03
CA TYR A 236 -17.62 14.22 -6.10
C TYR A 236 -19.10 14.55 -6.28
N LYS A 237 -19.67 14.17 -7.43
CA LYS A 237 -21.10 14.21 -7.66
C LYS A 237 -21.83 13.31 -6.66
N LYS A 238 -22.98 13.77 -6.17
CA LYS A 238 -23.79 13.04 -5.15
C LYS A 238 -24.44 11.78 -5.70
N ASP A 239 -24.78 11.79 -7.01
CA ASP A 239 -25.42 10.65 -7.66
C ASP A 239 -24.40 9.68 -8.24
N PRO A 240 -24.70 8.37 -8.26
CA PRO A 240 -23.88 7.39 -8.94
C PRO A 240 -23.57 7.82 -10.37
N THR A 241 -22.32 7.89 -10.72
CA THR A 241 -21.86 8.47 -11.97
C THR A 241 -21.03 7.48 -12.76
N SER A 242 -21.28 7.40 -14.08
CA SER A 242 -20.48 6.65 -15.06
C SER A 242 -19.95 7.60 -16.11
N GLU A 243 -18.65 7.59 -16.33
CA GLU A 243 -17.97 8.45 -17.30
C GLU A 243 -17.04 7.65 -18.21
N PHE A 244 -16.99 8.06 -19.48
CA PHE A 244 -16.11 7.47 -20.48
C PHE A 244 -15.19 8.54 -21.05
N PHE A 245 -13.90 8.20 -21.16
CA PHE A 245 -12.88 9.04 -21.77
C PHE A 245 -12.14 8.23 -22.81
N GLY A 246 -11.89 8.85 -23.96
CA GLY A 246 -11.13 8.24 -25.04
C GLY A 246 -10.03 9.17 -25.53
N ALA A 247 -8.91 8.61 -25.94
CA ALA A 247 -7.85 9.34 -26.62
C ALA A 247 -7.21 8.47 -27.69
N LEU A 248 -6.92 9.07 -28.83
CA LEU A 248 -6.16 8.46 -29.91
C LEU A 248 -4.94 9.34 -30.22
N GLY A 249 -3.77 8.73 -30.32
CA GLY A 249 -2.52 9.42 -30.58
C GLY A 249 -1.67 8.75 -31.65
N TYR A 250 -0.87 9.56 -32.32
CA TYR A 250 0.17 9.11 -33.22
C TYR A 250 1.49 9.73 -32.78
N LEU A 251 2.45 8.86 -32.42
CA LEU A 251 3.79 9.28 -32.03
C LEU A 251 4.76 8.98 -33.18
N ALA A 252 5.33 10.02 -33.74
CA ALA A 252 6.39 9.94 -34.74
C ALA A 252 7.75 10.14 -34.09
N SER A 253 8.76 9.37 -34.47
CA SER A 253 10.13 9.54 -34.03
C SER A 253 11.12 9.16 -35.14
N ILE A 254 12.30 9.79 -35.13
CA ILE A 254 13.41 9.44 -36.02
C ILE A 254 14.69 9.37 -35.23
N ASP A 255 15.50 8.36 -35.50
CA ASP A 255 16.81 8.21 -34.85
C ASP A 255 17.88 8.80 -35.78
N LEU A 256 18.54 9.89 -35.35
CA LEU A 256 19.64 10.54 -36.05
C LEU A 256 20.95 10.20 -35.35
N PHE A 257 21.91 9.68 -36.10
CA PHE A 257 23.20 9.27 -35.60
C PHE A 257 24.32 10.12 -36.21
N LYS A 258 25.30 10.50 -35.41
CA LYS A 258 26.51 11.16 -35.83
C LYS A 258 27.69 10.60 -35.04
N ASN A 259 28.68 10.08 -35.75
CA ASN A 259 29.92 9.59 -35.16
C ASN A 259 31.05 10.60 -35.42
N PRO A 260 31.23 11.63 -34.56
CA PRO A 260 32.24 12.65 -34.76
C PRO A 260 33.66 12.16 -34.58
N THR A 261 33.88 11.10 -33.81
CA THR A 261 35.18 10.43 -33.63
C THR A 261 34.99 8.93 -33.49
N LYS A 262 36.11 8.13 -33.62
CA LYS A 262 36.05 6.68 -33.43
C LYS A 262 35.52 6.23 -32.06
N ASN A 263 35.59 7.07 -31.05
CA ASN A 263 35.24 6.75 -29.67
C ASN A 263 34.02 7.51 -29.17
N SER A 264 33.28 8.27 -30.01
CA SER A 264 32.09 8.99 -29.59
C SER A 264 30.97 8.83 -30.61
N GLU A 265 29.77 8.53 -30.09
CA GLU A 265 28.53 8.45 -30.85
C GLU A 265 27.55 9.47 -30.29
N HIS A 266 26.99 10.30 -31.17
CA HIS A 266 25.92 11.22 -30.82
C HIS A 266 24.61 10.73 -31.39
N ILE A 267 23.61 10.51 -30.52
CA ILE A 267 22.27 10.07 -30.89
C ILE A 267 21.30 11.20 -30.58
N LEU A 268 20.55 11.66 -31.59
CA LEU A 268 19.46 12.60 -31.43
C LEU A 268 18.16 11.91 -31.86
N LYS A 269 17.16 11.86 -30.96
CA LYS A 269 15.89 11.22 -31.19
C LYS A 269 14.73 12.21 -31.04
N PRO A 270 14.44 13.07 -32.03
CA PRO A 270 13.28 13.92 -31.99
C PRO A 270 12.00 13.07 -32.03
N LYS A 271 10.99 13.50 -31.25
CA LYS A 271 9.68 12.87 -31.14
C LYS A 271 8.60 13.93 -31.29
N MET A 272 7.53 13.58 -32.00
CA MET A 272 6.33 14.40 -32.14
C MET A 272 5.11 13.56 -31.84
N LEU A 273 4.25 14.01 -30.93
CA LEU A 273 2.97 13.38 -30.61
C LEU A 273 1.81 14.27 -31.07
N ILE A 274 0.95 13.71 -31.91
CA ILE A 274 -0.34 14.29 -32.24
C ILE A 274 -1.39 13.48 -31.49
N ARG A 275 -2.22 14.14 -30.68
CA ARG A 275 -3.24 13.49 -29.83
C ARG A 275 -4.59 14.16 -30.03
N TYR A 276 -5.62 13.33 -30.19
CA TYR A 276 -7.01 13.72 -30.14
C TYR A 276 -7.68 13.08 -28.93
N ALA A 277 -8.26 13.89 -28.04
CA ALA A 277 -8.89 13.43 -26.79
C ALA A 277 -10.13 14.29 -26.49
N PRO A 278 -11.31 13.94 -27.04
CA PRO A 278 -12.53 14.69 -26.81
C PRO A 278 -12.95 14.59 -25.35
N GLY A 279 -13.33 15.73 -24.75
CA GLY A 279 -13.90 15.78 -23.39
C GLY A 279 -12.93 15.55 -22.24
N HIS A 280 -11.61 15.51 -22.49
CA HIS A 280 -10.59 15.25 -21.46
C HIS A 280 -10.34 16.39 -20.46
N MET A 281 -10.87 17.59 -20.74
CA MET A 281 -10.68 18.79 -19.90
C MET A 281 -11.80 18.96 -18.85
N ARG A 282 -12.56 17.92 -18.54
CA ARG A 282 -13.50 18.00 -17.43
C ARG A 282 -12.71 18.05 -16.12
N LYS A 283 -12.99 19.06 -15.32
CA LYS A 283 -12.48 19.14 -13.95
C LYS A 283 -13.13 18.01 -13.15
N HIS A 284 -12.36 16.99 -12.84
CA HIS A 284 -12.68 16.12 -11.72
C HIS A 284 -12.28 16.85 -10.46
N ALA A 285 -12.97 16.59 -9.36
CA ALA A 285 -12.81 17.24 -8.07
C ALA A 285 -11.41 17.86 -7.83
N GLU A 286 -11.40 19.13 -7.54
CA GLU A 286 -10.20 19.97 -7.62
C GLU A 286 -9.04 19.52 -6.72
N ASP A 287 -9.25 18.63 -5.73
CA ASP A 287 -8.28 18.36 -4.66
C ASP A 287 -8.01 16.89 -4.34
N ASP A 288 -8.57 15.90 -5.04
CA ASP A 288 -8.23 14.51 -4.72
C ASP A 288 -7.09 13.96 -5.58
N THR A 289 -5.87 14.21 -5.11
CA THR A 289 -4.63 13.67 -5.71
C THR A 289 -4.58 12.13 -5.73
N ARG A 290 -5.45 11.45 -4.96
CA ARG A 290 -5.56 9.99 -4.91
C ARG A 290 -6.24 9.38 -6.13
N LEU A 291 -6.93 10.18 -6.95
CA LEU A 291 -7.47 9.74 -8.24
C LEU A 291 -6.49 9.81 -9.40
N ASN A 292 -5.33 10.43 -9.20
CA ASN A 292 -4.33 10.68 -10.23
C ASN A 292 -3.18 9.67 -10.22
N SER A 293 -3.25 8.65 -9.39
CA SER A 293 -2.24 7.58 -9.28
C SER A 293 -2.65 6.32 -10.03
#